data_b7524a4356d3efade6ba84722722a537
#
_entry.id   b7524a4356d3efade6ba84722722a537
#
_cell.length_a   1.000
_cell.length_b   1.000
_cell.length_c   1.000
_cell.angle_alpha   90.00
_cell.angle_beta   90.00
_cell.angle_gamma   90.00
#
_symmetry.space_group_name_H-M   'P 1'
#
loop_
_entity.id
_entity.type
_entity.pdbx_description
1 polymer ?
#
loop_
_entity_poly.entity_id
_entity_poly.type
_entity_poly.pdbx_seq_one_letter_code
_entity_poly.pdbx_strand_id
1 'polypeptide(L)'
;MSDTPPDFRPLPFPTPRSFRYEERDQVGIITLHRPDRFNALTFEVYRELTDFFQVVERRSLDPSGEGARALVLRGEGKAFCSGGDVEDIIGHLFDRDMEGLLRFTRMTGELIESMRMCKLPIVASVKRVAAGAGAVMALASDLRVMGRKAFFAFLFPQVGLSGADMGASYLLPRIVGLGHASEILMTGERIYAERCHQIGLANTLVEDEDPAAVDEAAFGRAKGLAAGPHFALRMTKTMLGRELDMDLRTAIEAEAQAQAICMQHPDFREANAAWSEKRAPRWK
;
A
#
# COMPACT_ATOMS: atom_id res chain seq x y z
N MET A 1 -0.27 -26.83 23.21
CA MET A 1 0.72 -25.82 23.68
C MET A 1 1.67 -25.60 22.53
N SER A 2 1.85 -24.37 22.02
CA SER A 2 2.74 -24.11 20.89
C SER A 2 4.18 -24.25 21.35
N ASP A 3 4.98 -25.06 20.65
CA ASP A 3 6.40 -25.25 20.89
C ASP A 3 7.28 -24.02 20.52
N THR A 4 6.67 -22.89 20.23
CA THR A 4 7.39 -21.66 19.88
C THR A 4 8.00 -21.03 21.14
N PRO A 5 9.32 -20.81 21.18
CA PRO A 5 9.97 -20.12 22.28
C PRO A 5 9.33 -18.76 22.56
N PRO A 6 9.28 -18.30 23.83
CA PRO A 6 8.61 -17.04 24.22
C PRO A 6 9.10 -15.84 23.43
N ASP A 7 10.38 -15.79 23.07
CA ASP A 7 11.03 -14.66 22.39
C ASP A 7 10.65 -14.53 20.91
N PHE A 8 10.05 -15.56 20.33
CA PHE A 8 9.59 -15.59 18.93
C PHE A 8 8.05 -15.57 18.79
N ARG A 9 7.32 -15.38 19.89
CA ARG A 9 5.86 -15.26 19.81
C ARG A 9 5.50 -13.94 19.12
N PRO A 10 4.54 -13.95 18.19
CA PRO A 10 4.02 -12.73 17.59
C PRO A 10 3.55 -11.74 18.65
N LEU A 11 3.84 -10.47 18.48
CA LEU A 11 3.27 -9.42 19.32
C LEU A 11 1.73 -9.48 19.21
N PRO A 12 0.99 -9.19 20.30
CA PRO A 12 -0.45 -9.12 20.23
C PRO A 12 -0.85 -8.12 19.15
N PHE A 13 -1.78 -8.54 18.29
CA PHE A 13 -2.25 -7.70 17.18
C PHE A 13 -3.07 -6.54 17.77
N PRO A 14 -2.66 -5.29 17.56
CA PRO A 14 -3.37 -4.14 18.12
C PRO A 14 -4.74 -4.02 17.46
N THR A 15 -5.77 -3.75 18.24
CA THR A 15 -7.06 -3.32 17.70
C THR A 15 -6.94 -1.83 17.34
N PRO A 16 -6.99 -1.46 16.04
CA PRO A 16 -6.90 -0.06 15.64
C PRO A 16 -8.05 0.77 16.22
N ARG A 17 -7.77 2.04 16.55
CA ARG A 17 -8.75 2.99 17.09
C ARG A 17 -9.14 4.06 16.06
N SER A 18 -8.21 4.46 15.20
CA SER A 18 -8.38 5.55 14.23
C SER A 18 -8.77 5.08 12.83
N PHE A 19 -8.77 3.78 12.59
CA PHE A 19 -9.26 3.12 11.38
C PHE A 19 -9.84 1.76 11.74
N ARG A 20 -10.51 1.09 10.80
CA ARG A 20 -11.02 -0.27 10.99
C ARG A 20 -10.13 -1.28 10.31
N TYR A 21 -10.00 -2.44 10.93
CA TYR A 21 -9.32 -3.60 10.33
C TYR A 21 -10.16 -4.86 10.51
N GLU A 22 -10.29 -5.60 9.44
CA GLU A 22 -10.92 -6.92 9.43
C GLU A 22 -10.16 -7.87 8.50
N GLU A 23 -10.26 -9.16 8.73
CA GLU A 23 -9.68 -10.19 7.86
C GLU A 23 -10.80 -11.03 7.24
N ARG A 24 -10.73 -11.24 5.93
CA ARG A 24 -11.64 -12.08 5.17
C ARG A 24 -10.88 -12.80 4.06
N ASP A 25 -11.00 -14.12 3.96
CA ASP A 25 -10.33 -14.92 2.92
C ASP A 25 -8.82 -14.67 2.82
N GLN A 26 -8.13 -14.57 3.97
CA GLN A 26 -6.71 -14.25 4.08
C GLN A 26 -6.34 -12.86 3.51
N VAL A 27 -7.31 -11.98 3.34
CA VAL A 27 -7.11 -10.58 2.99
C VAL A 27 -7.40 -9.71 4.19
N GLY A 28 -6.41 -8.91 4.60
CA GLY A 28 -6.58 -7.86 5.60
C GLY A 28 -7.15 -6.61 4.96
N ILE A 29 -8.25 -6.10 5.48
CA ILE A 29 -8.95 -4.92 4.96
C ILE A 29 -8.77 -3.78 5.94
N ILE A 30 -7.99 -2.78 5.53
CA ILE A 30 -7.77 -1.53 6.25
C ILE A 30 -8.76 -0.50 5.73
N THR A 31 -9.67 -0.02 6.57
CA THR A 31 -10.69 0.96 6.19
C THR A 31 -10.50 2.26 6.96
N LEU A 32 -10.09 3.32 6.27
CA LEU A 32 -10.11 4.68 6.82
C LEU A 32 -11.56 5.06 7.15
N HIS A 33 -11.82 5.55 8.36
CA HIS A 33 -13.17 5.66 8.90
C HIS A 33 -13.52 7.08 9.38
N ARG A 34 -13.48 8.04 8.45
CA ARG A 34 -13.96 9.43 8.64
C ARG A 34 -14.71 9.89 7.38
N PRO A 35 -15.81 9.20 6.99
CA PRO A 35 -16.48 9.44 5.69
C PRO A 35 -16.99 10.89 5.54
N ASP A 36 -17.41 11.54 6.62
CA ASP A 36 -17.89 12.92 6.64
C ASP A 36 -16.77 13.94 6.35
N ARG A 37 -15.51 13.58 6.52
CA ARG A 37 -14.33 14.35 6.22
C ARG A 37 -13.54 13.78 5.04
N PHE A 38 -14.18 13.00 4.16
CA PHE A 38 -13.54 12.30 3.05
C PHE A 38 -12.31 11.50 3.47
N ASN A 39 -12.37 10.89 4.65
CA ASN A 39 -11.29 10.09 5.26
C ASN A 39 -9.97 10.85 5.42
N ALA A 40 -10.05 12.15 5.73
CA ALA A 40 -8.89 12.97 6.05
C ALA A 40 -8.13 12.40 7.26
N LEU A 41 -6.78 12.47 7.22
CA LEU A 41 -5.89 11.86 8.19
C LEU A 41 -5.63 12.82 9.35
N THR A 42 -5.64 12.29 10.57
CA THR A 42 -5.18 12.98 11.79
C THR A 42 -3.79 12.47 12.17
N PHE A 43 -3.15 13.10 13.16
CA PHE A 43 -1.87 12.65 13.70
C PHE A 43 -1.92 11.21 14.21
N GLU A 44 -3.05 10.81 14.84
CA GLU A 44 -3.25 9.46 15.35
C GLU A 44 -3.30 8.45 14.20
N VAL A 45 -4.03 8.76 13.11
CA VAL A 45 -4.15 7.88 11.95
C VAL A 45 -2.77 7.62 11.33
N TYR A 46 -1.93 8.66 11.16
CA TYR A 46 -0.57 8.48 10.64
C TYR A 46 0.25 7.52 11.49
N ARG A 47 0.30 7.75 12.82
CA ARG A 47 1.09 6.93 13.74
C ARG A 47 0.58 5.49 13.79
N GLU A 48 -0.73 5.35 13.97
CA GLU A 48 -1.34 4.03 14.13
C GLU A 48 -1.24 3.19 12.85
N LEU A 49 -1.37 3.79 11.66
CA LEU A 49 -1.12 3.09 10.40
C LEU A 49 0.36 2.68 10.26
N THR A 50 1.30 3.55 10.63
CA THR A 50 2.74 3.24 10.61
C THR A 50 3.04 2.02 11.45
N ASP A 51 2.62 2.01 12.71
CA ASP A 51 2.80 0.89 13.63
C ASP A 51 2.10 -0.37 13.12
N PHE A 52 0.89 -0.21 12.57
CA PHE A 52 0.08 -1.30 12.05
C PHE A 52 0.79 -2.05 10.90
N PHE A 53 1.34 -1.34 9.92
CA PHE A 53 2.05 -1.99 8.80
C PHE A 53 3.26 -2.80 9.26
N GLN A 54 3.94 -2.38 10.32
CA GLN A 54 5.06 -3.13 10.92
C GLN A 54 4.58 -4.40 11.64
N VAL A 55 3.45 -4.33 12.32
CA VAL A 55 2.90 -5.47 13.08
C VAL A 55 2.24 -6.49 12.17
N VAL A 56 1.43 -6.05 11.19
CA VAL A 56 0.71 -6.97 10.28
C VAL A 56 1.69 -7.79 9.45
N GLU A 57 2.82 -7.24 9.06
CA GLU A 57 3.86 -7.99 8.37
C GLU A 57 4.44 -9.10 9.25
N ARG A 58 4.76 -8.79 10.50
CA ARG A 58 5.30 -9.79 11.44
C ARG A 58 4.33 -10.93 11.70
N ARG A 59 3.04 -10.61 11.85
CA ARG A 59 1.98 -11.63 12.02
C ARG A 59 1.87 -12.57 10.82
N SER A 60 2.06 -12.07 9.62
CA SER A 60 2.03 -12.90 8.40
C SER A 60 3.18 -13.90 8.29
N LEU A 61 4.19 -13.79 9.18
CA LEU A 61 5.31 -14.73 9.31
C LEU A 61 5.02 -15.85 10.32
N ASP A 62 3.85 -15.85 10.97
CA ASP A 62 3.50 -16.88 11.93
C ASP A 62 3.46 -18.26 11.25
N PRO A 63 4.18 -19.27 11.79
CA PRO A 63 4.18 -20.63 11.23
C PRO A 63 2.80 -21.30 11.20
N SER A 64 1.82 -20.81 11.98
CA SER A 64 0.44 -21.29 11.94
C SER A 64 -0.23 -21.07 10.58
N GLY A 65 0.32 -20.16 9.76
CA GLY A 65 -0.28 -19.73 8.49
C GLY A 65 -1.58 -18.93 8.66
N GLU A 66 -1.92 -18.59 9.91
CA GLU A 66 -3.04 -17.71 10.21
C GLU A 66 -2.67 -16.25 9.98
N GLY A 67 -3.58 -15.48 9.40
CA GLY A 67 -3.43 -14.06 9.15
C GLY A 67 -3.52 -13.67 7.67
N ALA A 68 -3.50 -12.37 7.43
CA ALA A 68 -3.59 -11.82 6.08
C ALA A 68 -2.36 -12.18 5.24
N ARG A 69 -2.58 -12.53 3.98
CA ARG A 69 -1.55 -12.77 2.94
C ARG A 69 -1.49 -11.63 1.92
N ALA A 70 -2.51 -10.79 1.88
CA ALA A 70 -2.56 -9.55 1.10
C ALA A 70 -3.41 -8.52 1.85
N LEU A 71 -3.25 -7.25 1.51
CA LEU A 71 -3.95 -6.14 2.14
C LEU A 71 -4.77 -5.36 1.12
N VAL A 72 -5.94 -4.89 1.54
CA VAL A 72 -6.72 -3.85 0.86
C VAL A 72 -6.67 -2.60 1.73
N LEU A 73 -6.32 -1.47 1.13
CA LEU A 73 -6.45 -0.15 1.73
C LEU A 73 -7.60 0.59 1.05
N ARG A 74 -8.62 0.96 1.84
CA ARG A 74 -9.82 1.65 1.33
C ARG A 74 -10.26 2.77 2.27
N GLY A 75 -11.10 3.66 1.76
CA GLY A 75 -11.83 4.62 2.58
C GLY A 75 -13.27 4.18 2.76
N GLU A 76 -13.89 4.47 3.89
CA GLU A 76 -15.33 4.29 4.07
C GLU A 76 -16.13 5.30 3.23
N GLY A 77 -17.31 4.90 2.76
CA GLY A 77 -18.18 5.75 1.97
C GLY A 77 -17.64 6.03 0.56
N LYS A 78 -17.79 7.27 0.10
CA LYS A 78 -17.61 7.64 -1.31
C LYS A 78 -16.17 7.96 -1.72
N ALA A 79 -15.28 8.28 -0.79
CA ALA A 79 -13.92 8.73 -1.07
C ALA A 79 -12.87 7.75 -0.55
N PHE A 80 -11.71 7.74 -1.18
CA PHE A 80 -10.55 7.03 -0.62
C PHE A 80 -9.97 7.85 0.56
N CYS A 81 -9.30 8.97 0.28
CA CYS A 81 -8.71 9.85 1.29
C CYS A 81 -8.41 11.22 0.70
N SER A 82 -8.77 12.29 1.40
CA SER A 82 -8.54 13.68 0.96
C SER A 82 -7.21 14.26 1.42
N GLY A 83 -6.38 13.51 2.15
CA GLY A 83 -5.09 13.96 2.68
C GLY A 83 -5.11 14.30 4.16
N GLY A 84 -4.18 15.13 4.62
CA GLY A 84 -4.16 15.62 6.00
C GLY A 84 -5.38 16.49 6.31
N ASP A 85 -5.94 16.33 7.50
CA ASP A 85 -7.07 17.14 7.95
C ASP A 85 -6.66 18.60 8.12
N VAL A 86 -7.44 19.51 7.52
CA VAL A 86 -7.11 20.94 7.52
C VAL A 86 -7.22 21.54 8.93
N GLU A 87 -8.21 21.13 9.71
CA GLU A 87 -8.43 21.61 11.08
C GLU A 87 -7.49 20.93 12.07
N ASP A 88 -7.44 19.58 12.03
CA ASP A 88 -6.70 18.78 13.00
C ASP A 88 -5.17 18.77 12.77
N ILE A 89 -4.71 19.09 11.56
CA ILE A 89 -3.27 19.07 11.21
C ILE A 89 -2.80 20.43 10.72
N ILE A 90 -3.32 20.91 9.58
CA ILE A 90 -2.73 22.04 8.86
C ILE A 90 -2.72 23.31 9.74
N GLY A 91 -3.82 23.59 10.44
CA GLY A 91 -3.90 24.73 11.36
C GLY A 91 -2.81 24.73 12.43
N HIS A 92 -2.50 23.55 12.96
CA HIS A 92 -1.48 23.38 13.99
C HIS A 92 -0.02 23.47 13.50
N LEU A 93 0.21 23.45 12.19
CA LEU A 93 1.55 23.58 11.62
C LEU A 93 2.03 25.03 11.58
N PHE A 94 1.13 26.00 11.50
CA PHE A 94 1.51 27.42 11.41
C PHE A 94 2.23 27.94 12.66
N ASP A 95 1.96 27.36 13.82
CA ASP A 95 2.57 27.76 15.10
C ASP A 95 3.82 26.94 15.47
N ARG A 96 4.29 26.06 14.55
CA ARG A 96 5.47 25.22 14.79
C ARG A 96 6.74 25.87 14.27
N ASP A 97 7.81 25.67 15.03
CA ASP A 97 9.16 25.97 14.56
C ASP A 97 9.64 24.93 13.52
N MET A 98 10.81 25.19 12.94
CA MET A 98 11.42 24.31 11.93
C MET A 98 11.58 22.87 12.41
N GLU A 99 11.95 22.67 13.68
CA GLU A 99 12.11 21.33 14.25
C GLU A 99 10.77 20.59 14.35
N GLY A 100 9.71 21.29 14.79
CA GLY A 100 8.36 20.75 14.86
C GLY A 100 7.79 20.41 13.48
N LEU A 101 8.06 21.25 12.47
CA LEU A 101 7.67 20.96 11.09
C LEU A 101 8.44 19.76 10.52
N LEU A 102 9.74 19.67 10.80
CA LEU A 102 10.56 18.53 10.35
C LEU A 102 10.12 17.20 10.99
N ARG A 103 9.76 17.23 12.28
CA ARG A 103 9.18 16.04 12.94
C ARG A 103 7.87 15.60 12.28
N PHE A 104 7.02 16.55 11.91
CA PHE A 104 5.77 16.24 11.22
C PHE A 104 6.02 15.58 9.86
N THR A 105 6.84 16.20 9.00
CA THR A 105 7.12 15.65 7.66
C THR A 105 7.82 14.30 7.73
N ARG A 106 8.68 14.05 8.71
CA ARG A 106 9.28 12.73 8.96
C ARG A 106 8.23 11.70 9.33
N MET A 107 7.34 12.02 10.28
CA MET A 107 6.25 11.13 10.69
C MET A 107 5.34 10.74 9.51
N THR A 108 5.01 11.69 8.63
CA THR A 108 4.20 11.38 7.46
C THR A 108 4.96 10.52 6.44
N GLY A 109 6.26 10.73 6.31
CA GLY A 109 7.16 9.91 5.48
C GLY A 109 7.32 8.48 6.00
N GLU A 110 7.41 8.30 7.33
CA GLU A 110 7.51 7.00 7.99
C GLU A 110 6.32 6.07 7.66
N LEU A 111 5.12 6.63 7.48
CA LEU A 111 3.96 5.86 7.02
C LEU A 111 4.22 5.25 5.64
N ILE A 112 4.71 6.04 4.70
CA ILE A 112 4.97 5.57 3.33
C ILE A 112 6.10 4.53 3.32
N GLU A 113 7.14 4.77 4.11
CA GLU A 113 8.23 3.81 4.28
C GLU A 113 7.71 2.48 4.84
N SER A 114 6.89 2.50 5.92
CA SER A 114 6.32 1.29 6.51
C SER A 114 5.43 0.51 5.53
N MET A 115 4.63 1.21 4.69
CA MET A 115 3.86 0.59 3.62
C MET A 115 4.77 -0.09 2.57
N ARG A 116 5.85 0.56 2.16
CA ARG A 116 6.79 0.01 1.17
C ARG A 116 7.63 -1.15 1.72
N MET A 117 7.99 -1.08 3.00
CA MET A 117 8.74 -2.15 3.68
C MET A 117 7.87 -3.36 4.04
N CYS A 118 6.56 -3.19 4.20
CA CYS A 118 5.62 -4.28 4.40
C CYS A 118 5.64 -5.24 3.21
N LYS A 119 5.98 -6.51 3.45
CA LYS A 119 6.13 -7.51 2.39
C LYS A 119 4.80 -8.08 1.88
N LEU A 120 3.68 -7.81 2.58
CA LEU A 120 2.37 -8.17 2.06
C LEU A 120 2.00 -7.30 0.87
N PRO A 121 1.48 -7.86 -0.23
CA PRO A 121 0.90 -7.07 -1.30
C PRO A 121 -0.20 -6.16 -0.79
N ILE A 122 -0.19 -4.89 -1.18
CA ILE A 122 -1.18 -3.88 -0.81
C ILE A 122 -1.93 -3.42 -2.06
N VAL A 123 -3.25 -3.53 -2.04
CA VAL A 123 -4.15 -3.06 -3.11
C VAL A 123 -4.94 -1.86 -2.61
N ALA A 124 -4.76 -0.69 -3.22
CA ALA A 124 -5.58 0.48 -2.93
C ALA A 124 -6.89 0.46 -3.71
N SER A 125 -8.01 0.66 -3.02
CA SER A 125 -9.34 0.89 -3.61
C SER A 125 -9.61 2.39 -3.72
N VAL A 126 -9.31 2.98 -4.87
CA VAL A 126 -9.36 4.42 -5.08
C VAL A 126 -10.72 4.84 -5.60
N LYS A 127 -11.57 5.29 -4.68
CA LYS A 127 -12.90 5.83 -4.95
C LYS A 127 -12.85 7.35 -4.92
N ARG A 128 -13.44 8.02 -5.89
CA ARG A 128 -13.65 9.46 -6.01
C ARG A 128 -12.40 10.32 -5.76
N VAL A 129 -11.90 10.41 -4.53
CA VAL A 129 -10.82 11.31 -4.15
C VAL A 129 -9.65 10.54 -3.55
N ALA A 130 -8.46 10.72 -4.15
CA ALA A 130 -7.17 10.45 -3.55
C ALA A 130 -6.33 11.74 -3.66
N ALA A 131 -6.22 12.50 -2.56
CA ALA A 131 -5.56 13.81 -2.60
C ALA A 131 -4.49 13.95 -1.51
N GLY A 132 -3.46 14.76 -1.75
CA GLY A 132 -2.36 14.99 -0.81
C GLY A 132 -1.77 13.68 -0.29
N ALA A 133 -1.72 13.52 1.02
CA ALA A 133 -1.25 12.28 1.67
C ALA A 133 -2.05 11.04 1.22
N GLY A 134 -3.36 11.17 0.94
CA GLY A 134 -4.16 10.08 0.40
C GLY A 134 -3.69 9.64 -0.99
N ALA A 135 -3.31 10.58 -1.85
CA ALA A 135 -2.71 10.28 -3.15
C ALA A 135 -1.38 9.52 -2.97
N VAL A 136 -0.55 9.94 -2.02
CA VAL A 136 0.75 9.29 -1.78
C VAL A 136 0.58 7.89 -1.16
N MET A 137 -0.38 7.67 -0.25
CA MET A 137 -0.68 6.32 0.24
C MET A 137 -1.16 5.38 -0.88
N ALA A 138 -2.05 5.86 -1.76
CA ALA A 138 -2.45 5.07 -2.92
C ALA A 138 -1.26 4.79 -3.87
N LEU A 139 -0.37 5.76 -4.06
CA LEU A 139 0.86 5.62 -4.83
C LEU A 139 1.82 4.59 -4.21
N ALA A 140 1.94 4.56 -2.88
CA ALA A 140 2.79 3.63 -2.14
C ALA A 140 2.26 2.19 -2.11
N SER A 141 0.97 1.98 -2.40
CA SER A 141 0.38 0.65 -2.56
C SER A 141 0.94 -0.05 -3.81
N ASP A 142 0.96 -1.38 -3.82
CA ASP A 142 1.51 -2.13 -4.95
C ASP A 142 0.58 -2.06 -6.18
N LEU A 143 -0.72 -2.22 -5.96
CA LEU A 143 -1.73 -2.10 -7.00
C LEU A 143 -2.79 -1.04 -6.64
N ARG A 144 -3.31 -0.39 -7.67
CA ARG A 144 -4.38 0.63 -7.55
C ARG A 144 -5.55 0.23 -8.44
N VAL A 145 -6.68 -0.08 -7.81
CA VAL A 145 -7.98 -0.27 -8.46
C VAL A 145 -8.73 1.04 -8.33
N MET A 146 -9.12 1.62 -9.44
CA MET A 146 -9.66 2.98 -9.49
C MET A 146 -11.05 3.00 -10.10
N GLY A 147 -11.98 3.67 -9.45
CA GLY A 147 -13.32 3.90 -10.00
C GLY A 147 -13.32 4.98 -11.07
N ARG A 148 -14.19 4.88 -12.09
CA ARG A 148 -14.25 5.78 -13.23
C ARG A 148 -14.39 7.28 -12.86
N LYS A 149 -15.09 7.60 -11.77
CA LYS A 149 -15.26 8.97 -11.26
C LYS A 149 -14.16 9.42 -10.29
N ALA A 150 -13.14 8.62 -10.10
CA ALA A 150 -12.06 8.94 -9.17
C ALA A 150 -10.99 9.83 -9.83
N PHE A 151 -10.24 10.51 -8.98
CA PHE A 151 -9.08 11.29 -9.40
C PHE A 151 -7.98 11.27 -8.33
N PHE A 152 -6.76 11.44 -8.80
CA PHE A 152 -5.61 11.79 -7.98
C PHE A 152 -5.37 13.29 -7.99
N ALA A 153 -4.89 13.84 -6.87
CA ALA A 153 -4.46 15.24 -6.79
C ALA A 153 -3.29 15.38 -5.80
N PHE A 154 -2.12 15.72 -6.31
CA PHE A 154 -0.95 16.03 -5.49
C PHE A 154 -0.92 17.54 -5.22
N LEU A 155 -1.81 18.00 -4.35
CA LEU A 155 -2.18 19.42 -4.16
C LEU A 155 -1.08 20.31 -3.56
N PHE A 156 0.09 19.77 -3.22
CA PHE A 156 1.15 20.48 -2.51
C PHE A 156 1.53 21.83 -3.14
N PRO A 157 1.77 21.95 -4.47
CA PRO A 157 2.10 23.24 -5.08
C PRO A 157 0.98 24.28 -4.98
N GLN A 158 -0.28 23.83 -4.98
CA GLN A 158 -1.44 24.72 -4.91
C GLN A 158 -1.60 25.38 -3.53
N VAL A 159 -0.94 24.82 -2.50
CA VAL A 159 -0.92 25.36 -1.14
C VAL A 159 0.47 25.90 -0.74
N GLY A 160 1.35 26.14 -1.73
CA GLY A 160 2.67 26.72 -1.51
C GLY A 160 3.72 25.75 -0.97
N LEU A 161 3.46 24.45 -1.04
CA LEU A 161 4.40 23.39 -0.62
C LEU A 161 5.05 22.72 -1.83
N SER A 162 6.19 22.08 -1.60
CA SER A 162 6.85 21.28 -2.62
C SER A 162 6.01 20.06 -3.00
N GLY A 163 5.94 19.71 -4.30
CA GLY A 163 5.41 18.43 -4.76
C GLY A 163 6.24 17.21 -4.29
N ALA A 164 7.43 17.45 -3.75
CA ALA A 164 8.31 16.45 -3.16
C ALA A 164 7.95 16.23 -1.68
N ASP A 165 6.87 15.53 -1.42
CA ASP A 165 6.41 15.21 -0.05
C ASP A 165 6.10 13.72 0.09
N MET A 166 6.33 13.15 1.27
CA MET A 166 6.03 11.75 1.63
C MET A 166 6.55 10.72 0.62
N GLY A 167 7.58 11.03 -0.16
CA GLY A 167 8.11 10.15 -1.20
C GLY A 167 7.40 10.23 -2.57
N ALA A 168 6.48 11.17 -2.79
CA ALA A 168 5.80 11.33 -4.08
C ALA A 168 6.76 11.52 -5.24
N SER A 169 7.79 12.38 -5.08
CA SER A 169 8.82 12.63 -6.11
C SER A 169 9.77 11.45 -6.33
N TYR A 170 9.81 10.49 -5.42
CA TYR A 170 10.55 9.25 -5.60
C TYR A 170 9.71 8.18 -6.30
N LEU A 171 8.46 7.96 -5.87
CA LEU A 171 7.59 6.88 -6.34
C LEU A 171 6.94 7.19 -7.68
N LEU A 172 6.40 8.41 -7.87
CA LEU A 172 5.60 8.73 -9.05
C LEU A 172 6.36 8.60 -10.37
N PRO A 173 7.61 9.15 -10.52
CA PRO A 173 8.34 9.00 -11.77
C PRO A 173 8.72 7.56 -12.11
N ARG A 174 8.80 6.68 -11.11
CA ARG A 174 9.06 5.25 -11.30
C ARG A 174 7.83 4.48 -11.78
N ILE A 175 6.65 5.06 -11.65
CA ILE A 175 5.38 4.47 -12.10
C ILE A 175 4.97 5.04 -13.46
N VAL A 176 5.00 6.37 -13.63
CA VAL A 176 4.44 7.04 -14.81
C VAL A 176 5.51 7.68 -15.74
N GLY A 177 6.78 7.57 -15.36
CA GLY A 177 7.88 8.25 -16.03
C GLY A 177 8.04 9.72 -15.60
N LEU A 178 9.27 10.26 -15.78
CA LEU A 178 9.63 11.57 -15.27
C LEU A 178 8.78 12.71 -15.86
N GLY A 179 8.44 12.63 -17.16
CA GLY A 179 7.66 13.68 -17.83
C GLY A 179 6.28 13.87 -17.20
N HIS A 180 5.52 12.79 -17.05
CA HIS A 180 4.21 12.85 -16.39
C HIS A 180 4.32 13.20 -14.90
N ALA A 181 5.32 12.67 -14.21
CA ALA A 181 5.53 13.00 -12.80
C ALA A 181 5.83 14.48 -12.59
N SER A 182 6.66 15.09 -13.47
CA SER A 182 6.98 16.53 -13.41
C SER A 182 5.72 17.38 -13.61
N GLU A 183 4.92 17.10 -14.65
CA GLU A 183 3.66 17.77 -14.88
C GLU A 183 2.75 17.69 -13.64
N ILE A 184 2.51 16.50 -13.15
CA ILE A 184 1.60 16.22 -12.03
C ILE A 184 2.07 16.91 -10.73
N LEU A 185 3.34 16.76 -10.37
CA LEU A 185 3.87 17.28 -9.10
C LEU A 185 4.16 18.78 -9.11
N MET A 186 4.36 19.40 -10.29
CA MET A 186 4.58 20.83 -10.40
C MET A 186 3.27 21.61 -10.52
N THR A 187 2.25 21.05 -11.16
CA THR A 187 0.95 21.74 -11.32
C THR A 187 -0.01 21.47 -10.17
N GLY A 188 0.04 20.28 -9.56
CA GLY A 188 -0.91 19.83 -8.56
C GLY A 188 -2.32 19.63 -9.11
N GLU A 189 -2.51 19.54 -10.42
CA GLU A 189 -3.80 19.36 -11.06
C GLU A 189 -4.41 17.98 -10.79
N ARG A 190 -5.72 17.88 -10.99
CA ARG A 190 -6.43 16.61 -10.84
C ARG A 190 -6.17 15.71 -12.05
N ILE A 191 -5.79 14.47 -11.77
CA ILE A 191 -5.61 13.43 -12.79
C ILE A 191 -6.78 12.46 -12.67
N TYR A 192 -7.70 12.49 -13.62
CA TYR A 192 -8.88 11.64 -13.64
C TYR A 192 -8.56 10.20 -14.04
N ALA A 193 -9.46 9.29 -13.70
CA ALA A 193 -9.29 7.85 -13.77
C ALA A 193 -8.81 7.34 -15.13
N GLU A 194 -9.38 7.82 -16.22
CA GLU A 194 -8.97 7.42 -17.57
C GLU A 194 -7.50 7.78 -17.84
N ARG A 195 -7.11 9.02 -17.49
CA ARG A 195 -5.72 9.46 -17.65
C ARG A 195 -4.78 8.67 -16.73
N CYS A 196 -5.19 8.42 -15.48
CA CYS A 196 -4.43 7.57 -14.56
C CYS A 196 -4.18 6.17 -15.14
N HIS A 197 -5.18 5.58 -15.78
CA HIS A 197 -5.03 4.27 -16.41
C HIS A 197 -4.13 4.31 -17.64
N GLN A 198 -4.28 5.31 -18.50
CA GLN A 198 -3.44 5.50 -19.70
C GLN A 198 -1.95 5.62 -19.40
N ILE A 199 -1.58 6.31 -18.32
CA ILE A 199 -0.18 6.54 -17.93
C ILE A 199 0.36 5.49 -16.95
N GLY A 200 -0.41 4.45 -16.63
CA GLY A 200 0.00 3.37 -15.72
C GLY A 200 -0.11 3.69 -14.22
N LEU A 201 -0.67 4.85 -13.84
CA LEU A 201 -0.90 5.20 -12.44
C LEU A 201 -2.00 4.32 -11.83
N ALA A 202 -3.02 3.92 -12.58
CA ALA A 202 -4.04 2.97 -12.17
C ALA A 202 -3.84 1.63 -12.90
N ASN A 203 -3.79 0.52 -12.15
CA ASN A 203 -3.64 -0.83 -12.72
C ASN A 203 -4.96 -1.37 -13.28
N THR A 204 -6.08 -1.02 -12.66
CA THR A 204 -7.42 -1.45 -13.05
C THR A 204 -8.39 -0.28 -12.96
N LEU A 205 -9.18 -0.08 -14.01
CA LEU A 205 -10.29 0.86 -14.02
C LEU A 205 -11.60 0.08 -13.87
N VAL A 206 -12.44 0.50 -12.92
CA VAL A 206 -13.78 -0.04 -12.69
C VAL A 206 -14.80 0.91 -13.29
N GLU A 207 -15.55 0.41 -14.26
CA GLU A 207 -16.52 1.20 -15.02
C GLU A 207 -17.83 1.48 -14.22
N ASP A 208 -18.12 0.63 -13.24
CA ASP A 208 -19.29 0.82 -12.38
C ASP A 208 -19.18 2.11 -11.56
N GLU A 209 -20.28 2.84 -11.48
CA GLU A 209 -20.35 4.11 -10.73
C GLU A 209 -20.54 3.90 -9.22
N ASP A 210 -20.93 2.69 -8.79
CA ASP A 210 -21.06 2.36 -7.38
C ASP A 210 -19.66 2.26 -6.72
N PRO A 211 -19.40 3.07 -5.70
CA PRO A 211 -18.16 2.95 -4.93
C PRO A 211 -17.91 1.55 -4.35
N ALA A 212 -18.95 0.78 -4.07
CA ALA A 212 -18.83 -0.60 -3.58
C ALA A 212 -18.21 -1.54 -4.62
N ALA A 213 -18.48 -1.32 -5.92
CA ALA A 213 -17.89 -2.12 -7.00
C ALA A 213 -16.35 -1.97 -7.05
N VAL A 214 -15.83 -0.78 -6.71
CA VAL A 214 -14.38 -0.54 -6.63
C VAL A 214 -13.76 -1.32 -5.47
N ASP A 215 -14.43 -1.34 -4.31
CA ASP A 215 -13.99 -2.08 -3.13
C ASP A 215 -13.99 -3.60 -3.41
N GLU A 216 -15.02 -4.13 -4.06
CA GLU A 216 -15.10 -5.55 -4.41
C GLU A 216 -14.06 -5.93 -5.48
N ALA A 217 -13.80 -5.07 -6.45
CA ALA A 217 -12.74 -5.32 -7.44
C ALA A 217 -11.35 -5.31 -6.79
N ALA A 218 -11.09 -4.39 -5.87
CA ALA A 218 -9.83 -4.35 -5.10
C ALA A 218 -9.68 -5.58 -4.21
N PHE A 219 -10.76 -5.97 -3.53
CA PHE A 219 -10.79 -7.19 -2.73
C PHE A 219 -10.55 -8.44 -3.59
N GLY A 220 -11.19 -8.56 -4.75
CA GLY A 220 -10.96 -9.66 -5.68
C GLY A 220 -9.50 -9.76 -6.14
N ARG A 221 -8.84 -8.62 -6.40
CA ARG A 221 -7.40 -8.59 -6.70
C ARG A 221 -6.54 -9.06 -5.53
N ALA A 222 -6.81 -8.57 -4.33
CA ALA A 222 -6.09 -8.97 -3.13
C ALA A 222 -6.30 -10.45 -2.80
N LYS A 223 -7.53 -10.96 -2.95
CA LYS A 223 -7.88 -12.39 -2.77
C LYS A 223 -7.11 -13.27 -3.77
N GLY A 224 -7.00 -12.86 -5.03
CA GLY A 224 -6.18 -13.56 -6.01
C GLY A 224 -4.71 -13.63 -5.61
N LEU A 225 -4.15 -12.56 -5.06
CA LEU A 225 -2.78 -12.54 -4.53
C LEU A 225 -2.65 -13.41 -3.27
N ALA A 226 -3.61 -13.34 -2.36
CA ALA A 226 -3.61 -14.14 -1.12
C ALA A 226 -3.70 -15.65 -1.39
N ALA A 227 -4.39 -16.04 -2.48
CA ALA A 227 -4.50 -17.43 -2.93
C ALA A 227 -3.24 -17.93 -3.68
N GLY A 228 -2.25 -17.07 -3.92
CA GLY A 228 -1.01 -17.40 -4.62
C GLY A 228 0.10 -17.94 -3.71
N PRO A 229 1.29 -18.21 -4.28
CA PRO A 229 2.47 -18.66 -3.54
C PRO A 229 3.00 -17.53 -2.67
N HIS A 230 2.52 -17.46 -1.45
CA HIS A 230 2.72 -16.34 -0.53
C HIS A 230 4.20 -15.99 -0.33
N PHE A 231 5.06 -17.00 -0.11
CA PHE A 231 6.49 -16.78 0.09
C PHE A 231 7.14 -16.12 -1.14
N ALA A 232 6.85 -16.62 -2.34
CA ALA A 232 7.39 -16.08 -3.59
C ALA A 232 6.89 -14.66 -3.88
N LEU A 233 5.61 -14.36 -3.61
CA LEU A 233 5.04 -13.01 -3.78
C LEU A 233 5.70 -11.98 -2.85
N ARG A 234 5.97 -12.35 -1.60
CA ARG A 234 6.70 -11.51 -0.64
C ARG A 234 8.13 -11.25 -1.11
N MET A 235 8.80 -12.28 -1.63
CA MET A 235 10.13 -12.15 -2.20
C MET A 235 10.12 -11.22 -3.41
N THR A 236 9.16 -11.39 -4.32
CA THR A 236 8.98 -10.53 -5.50
C THR A 236 8.80 -9.06 -5.09
N LYS A 237 7.90 -8.77 -4.14
CA LYS A 237 7.70 -7.38 -3.65
C LYS A 237 8.99 -6.82 -3.05
N THR A 238 9.72 -7.63 -2.28
CA THR A 238 10.99 -7.22 -1.67
C THR A 238 12.02 -6.86 -2.74
N MET A 239 12.16 -7.68 -3.77
CA MET A 239 13.13 -7.43 -4.86
C MET A 239 12.73 -6.20 -5.68
N LEU A 240 11.47 -6.08 -6.10
CA LEU A 240 10.97 -4.88 -6.80
C LEU A 240 11.26 -3.58 -6.05
N GLY A 241 11.19 -3.59 -4.70
CA GLY A 241 11.52 -2.44 -3.88
C GLY A 241 13.02 -2.15 -3.80
N ARG A 242 13.86 -3.18 -3.67
CA ARG A 242 15.31 -3.04 -3.49
C ARG A 242 16.04 -2.70 -4.78
N GLU A 243 15.61 -3.27 -5.90
CA GLU A 243 16.27 -3.12 -7.21
C GLU A 243 16.12 -1.72 -7.80
N LEU A 244 15.20 -0.91 -7.28
CA LEU A 244 15.03 0.48 -7.72
C LEU A 244 16.31 1.34 -7.61
N ASP A 245 17.22 0.97 -6.73
CA ASP A 245 18.46 1.68 -6.44
C ASP A 245 19.72 0.83 -6.76
N MET A 246 19.57 -0.31 -7.47
CA MET A 246 20.66 -1.19 -7.88
C MET A 246 21.03 -1.00 -9.35
N ASP A 247 22.30 -1.23 -9.68
CA ASP A 247 22.69 -1.47 -11.06
C ASP A 247 22.24 -2.90 -11.49
N LEU A 248 22.15 -3.12 -12.82
CA LEU A 248 21.65 -4.38 -13.37
C LEU A 248 22.44 -5.62 -12.89
N ARG A 249 23.74 -5.52 -12.75
CA ARG A 249 24.57 -6.66 -12.33
C ARG A 249 24.29 -7.04 -10.89
N THR A 250 24.19 -6.05 -10.01
CA THR A 250 23.86 -6.24 -8.60
C THR A 250 22.44 -6.78 -8.46
N ALA A 251 21.47 -6.28 -9.25
CA ALA A 251 20.11 -6.78 -9.25
C ALA A 251 20.04 -8.27 -9.66
N ILE A 252 20.68 -8.66 -10.78
CA ILE A 252 20.68 -10.06 -11.26
C ILE A 252 21.29 -11.00 -10.19
N GLU A 253 22.36 -10.62 -9.50
CA GLU A 253 22.96 -11.43 -8.44
C GLU A 253 22.01 -11.56 -7.24
N ALA A 254 21.32 -10.47 -6.85
CA ALA A 254 20.33 -10.51 -5.79
C ALA A 254 19.10 -11.37 -6.16
N GLU A 255 18.63 -11.28 -7.40
CA GLU A 255 17.56 -12.15 -7.93
C GLU A 255 17.96 -13.63 -7.93
N ALA A 256 19.20 -13.95 -8.33
CA ALA A 256 19.71 -15.32 -8.30
C ALA A 256 19.66 -15.94 -6.89
N GLN A 257 20.06 -15.16 -5.88
CA GLN A 257 19.97 -15.57 -4.47
C GLN A 257 18.51 -15.71 -4.00
N ALA A 258 17.65 -14.75 -4.35
CA ALA A 258 16.22 -14.80 -4.03
C ALA A 258 15.55 -16.02 -4.64
N GLN A 259 15.84 -16.34 -5.91
CA GLN A 259 15.31 -17.53 -6.59
C GLN A 259 15.82 -18.83 -5.96
N ALA A 260 17.10 -18.91 -5.63
CA ALA A 260 17.64 -20.09 -4.94
C ALA A 260 16.92 -20.35 -3.60
N ILE A 261 16.61 -19.28 -2.85
CA ILE A 261 15.81 -19.38 -1.62
C ILE A 261 14.39 -19.86 -1.92
N CYS A 262 13.73 -19.30 -2.94
CA CYS A 262 12.39 -19.73 -3.36
C CYS A 262 12.36 -21.21 -3.80
N MET A 263 13.41 -21.71 -4.47
CA MET A 263 13.50 -23.12 -4.86
C MET A 263 13.66 -24.09 -3.67
N GLN A 264 14.08 -23.61 -2.51
CA GLN A 264 14.10 -24.39 -1.26
C GLN A 264 12.73 -24.44 -0.58
N HIS A 265 11.83 -23.50 -0.89
CA HIS A 265 10.51 -23.47 -0.30
C HIS A 265 9.64 -24.63 -0.78
N PRO A 266 8.79 -25.24 0.09
CA PRO A 266 7.91 -26.35 -0.30
C PRO A 266 6.99 -26.06 -1.49
N ASP A 267 6.57 -24.80 -1.68
CA ASP A 267 5.72 -24.38 -2.79
C ASP A 267 6.32 -24.65 -4.17
N PHE A 268 7.65 -24.63 -4.29
CA PHE A 268 8.29 -24.95 -5.57
C PHE A 268 8.08 -26.42 -5.97
N ARG A 269 8.15 -27.35 -5.01
CA ARG A 269 7.86 -28.77 -5.23
C ARG A 269 6.37 -29.00 -5.46
N GLU A 270 5.50 -28.30 -4.71
CA GLU A 270 4.05 -28.37 -4.88
C GLU A 270 3.64 -27.89 -6.29
N ALA A 271 4.22 -26.79 -6.77
CA ALA A 271 3.96 -26.28 -8.12
C ALA A 271 4.25 -27.34 -9.19
N ASN A 272 5.40 -28.03 -9.10
CA ASN A 272 5.80 -29.09 -10.03
C ASN A 272 4.88 -30.31 -9.94
N ALA A 273 4.52 -30.75 -8.73
CA ALA A 273 3.59 -31.86 -8.51
C ALA A 273 2.20 -31.55 -9.08
N ALA A 274 1.67 -30.36 -8.75
CA ALA A 274 0.37 -29.90 -9.21
C ALA A 274 0.30 -29.81 -10.76
N TRP A 275 1.38 -29.32 -11.38
CA TRP A 275 1.48 -29.26 -12.84
C TRP A 275 1.48 -30.66 -13.47
N SER A 276 2.25 -31.59 -12.91
CA SER A 276 2.33 -32.98 -13.40
C SER A 276 1.00 -33.72 -13.24
N GLU A 277 0.30 -33.48 -12.14
CA GLU A 277 -0.99 -34.07 -11.79
C GLU A 277 -2.19 -33.34 -12.42
N LYS A 278 -1.96 -32.22 -13.12
CA LYS A 278 -2.99 -31.36 -13.77
C LYS A 278 -4.06 -30.87 -12.77
N ARG A 279 -3.67 -30.51 -11.58
CA ARG A 279 -4.51 -29.94 -10.55
C ARG A 279 -4.05 -28.53 -10.15
N ALA A 280 -4.90 -27.80 -9.41
CA ALA A 280 -4.49 -26.56 -8.78
C ALA A 280 -3.47 -26.83 -7.65
N PRO A 281 -2.42 -25.99 -7.53
CA PRO A 281 -1.45 -26.08 -6.45
C PRO A 281 -2.08 -25.68 -5.09
N ARG A 282 -1.53 -26.24 -4.01
CA ARG A 282 -1.92 -25.97 -2.63
C ARG A 282 -0.75 -25.27 -1.92
N TRP A 283 -0.75 -23.96 -1.97
CA TRP A 283 0.32 -23.14 -1.39
C TRP A 283 0.32 -23.18 0.15
N LYS A 284 1.52 -23.17 0.75
CA LYS A 284 1.70 -23.12 2.20
C LYS A 284 1.82 -21.69 2.74
#